data_9749c767040baccb8fd0ab57cb0d09cd
#
_entry.id   9749c767040baccb8fd0ab57cb0d09cd
#
_cell.length_a   1.000
_cell.length_b   1.000
_cell.length_c   1.000
_cell.angle_alpha   90.00
_cell.angle_beta   90.00
_cell.angle_gamma   90.00
#
_symmetry.space_group_name_H-M   'P 1'
#
loop_
_entity.id
_entity.type
_entity.pdbx_description
1 polymer ?
#
loop_
_entity_poly.entity_id
_entity_poly.type
_entity_poly.pdbx_seq_one_letter_code
_entity_poly.pdbx_strand_id
1 'polypeptide(L)'
;MPNTIIGPKFKKPKCKHWIFWGMVLFLFSCKNGQFSKSTNDDITKENTIISFTAIGDVPYDEKQRDGLIDIISKHNYMDPSEFVVHVGDIKPGALECDENVYQEVSSILKTFEVPTFIVLGDNEYNDCTDPQQGLKYWNKYFLHFNENWRFEPTVTYQSGRKENFSWESGKVLFVGLNLVGSKVHDSLEWKNRLTQNGLWIKKLVAEKKSKVSAMVVFGHANMVEGGPDKFKTFTDLFRSAADTFNKPVLMVQGDGHFWIKDKPWKEQNITRLQIDGRDTAVKITVNTDLDYPFSFDRHFLD
;
A
#
# COMPACT_ATOMS: atom_id res chain seq x y z
N MET A 1 -34.11 -11.75 50.07
CA MET A 1 -33.34 -12.91 50.56
C MET A 1 -32.29 -13.20 49.50
N PRO A 2 -31.00 -13.08 49.77
CA PRO A 2 -29.93 -13.37 48.82
C PRO A 2 -29.41 -14.80 49.03
N ASN A 3 -29.27 -15.57 47.97
CA ASN A 3 -28.60 -16.88 48.00
C ASN A 3 -27.15 -16.72 47.54
N THR A 4 -26.25 -16.98 48.50
CA THR A 4 -24.82 -17.04 48.35
C THR A 4 -24.40 -18.44 47.92
N ILE A 5 -23.71 -18.58 46.80
CA ILE A 5 -23.09 -19.85 46.37
C ILE A 5 -21.60 -19.77 46.63
N ILE A 6 -21.10 -20.71 47.45
CA ILE A 6 -19.69 -20.87 47.85
C ILE A 6 -19.02 -21.83 46.85
N GLY A 7 -17.91 -21.41 46.22
CA GLY A 7 -17.07 -22.25 45.38
C GLY A 7 -15.88 -22.88 46.16
N PRO A 8 -15.35 -24.04 45.74
CA PRO A 8 -14.41 -24.84 46.52
C PRO A 8 -12.96 -24.35 46.43
N LYS A 9 -12.28 -24.42 47.59
CA LYS A 9 -10.85 -24.13 47.81
C LYS A 9 -9.98 -25.30 47.36
N PHE A 10 -9.02 -25.06 46.47
CA PHE A 10 -7.95 -26.03 46.19
C PHE A 10 -6.74 -25.82 47.10
N LYS A 11 -6.28 -26.92 47.73
CA LYS A 11 -5.09 -27.00 48.58
C LYS A 11 -3.85 -27.25 47.72
N LYS A 12 -2.76 -26.56 48.02
CA LYS A 12 -1.39 -26.79 47.47
C LYS A 12 -0.71 -27.98 48.16
N PRO A 13 0.03 -28.85 47.48
CA PRO A 13 0.84 -29.88 48.10
C PRO A 13 2.22 -29.32 48.49
N LYS A 14 2.73 -29.74 49.64
CA LYS A 14 4.04 -29.47 50.20
C LYS A 14 5.05 -30.48 49.64
N CYS A 15 6.17 -30.02 49.08
CA CYS A 15 7.32 -30.86 48.71
C CYS A 15 8.27 -30.98 49.90
N LYS A 16 8.64 -32.18 50.30
CA LYS A 16 9.62 -32.52 51.31
C LYS A 16 11.03 -32.59 50.68
N HIS A 17 12.00 -31.97 51.34
CA HIS A 17 13.44 -32.11 51.07
C HIS A 17 13.95 -33.51 51.41
N TRP A 18 14.81 -34.05 50.56
CA TRP A 18 15.74 -35.11 50.90
C TRP A 18 17.12 -34.70 50.42
N ILE A 19 18.04 -34.63 51.41
CA ILE A 19 19.47 -34.37 51.23
C ILE A 19 20.14 -35.74 51.13
N PHE A 20 20.93 -35.97 50.10
CA PHE A 20 21.92 -37.07 50.07
C PHE A 20 23.30 -36.48 49.70
N TRP A 21 24.25 -36.65 50.60
CA TRP A 21 25.66 -36.38 50.39
C TRP A 21 26.29 -37.54 49.62
N GLY A 22 27.03 -37.21 48.59
CA GLY A 22 27.91 -38.14 47.89
C GLY A 22 29.09 -37.37 47.29
N MET A 23 30.21 -37.42 48.02
CA MET A 23 31.48 -36.76 47.65
C MET A 23 32.24 -37.72 46.72
N VAL A 24 32.42 -37.36 45.43
CA VAL A 24 33.36 -38.02 44.53
C VAL A 24 34.29 -36.99 43.91
N LEU A 25 35.55 -37.07 44.31
CA LEU A 25 36.67 -36.32 43.73
C LEU A 25 37.00 -36.90 42.35
N PHE A 26 36.87 -36.10 41.31
CA PHE A 26 37.51 -36.37 40.03
C PHE A 26 38.42 -35.22 39.65
N LEU A 27 39.72 -35.50 39.61
CA LEU A 27 40.74 -34.65 39.03
C LEU A 27 40.53 -34.56 37.53
N PHE A 28 40.21 -33.40 37.00
CA PHE A 28 40.23 -33.16 35.56
C PHE A 28 41.30 -32.13 35.19
N SER A 29 42.18 -32.60 34.34
CA SER A 29 43.25 -31.90 33.65
C SER A 29 42.70 -30.70 32.86
N CYS A 30 43.27 -29.50 33.07
CA CYS A 30 43.05 -28.31 32.25
C CYS A 30 43.58 -28.58 30.82
N LYS A 31 42.67 -28.71 29.84
CA LYS A 31 42.97 -28.39 28.45
C LYS A 31 42.33 -27.04 28.14
N ASN A 32 43.16 -26.05 27.80
CA ASN A 32 42.75 -24.77 27.26
C ASN A 32 41.98 -24.97 25.96
N GLY A 33 40.66 -25.01 26.05
CA GLY A 33 39.78 -24.86 24.89
C GLY A 33 39.49 -23.37 24.68
N GLN A 34 40.02 -22.79 23.60
CA GLN A 34 39.54 -21.50 23.11
C GLN A 34 38.06 -21.60 22.81
N PHE A 35 37.26 -20.96 23.66
CA PHE A 35 35.85 -20.68 23.29
C PHE A 35 35.88 -19.61 22.20
N SER A 36 35.73 -20.02 20.94
CA SER A 36 35.36 -19.12 19.88
C SER A 36 33.92 -18.68 20.17
N LYS A 37 33.79 -17.41 20.55
CA LYS A 37 32.51 -16.72 20.63
C LYS A 37 31.95 -16.69 19.19
N SER A 38 31.09 -17.65 18.84
CA SER A 38 30.25 -17.54 17.69
C SER A 38 29.29 -16.38 17.95
N THR A 39 29.66 -15.21 17.47
CA THR A 39 28.69 -14.14 17.25
C THR A 39 27.78 -14.61 16.13
N ASN A 40 26.65 -15.19 16.51
CA ASN A 40 25.51 -15.27 15.60
C ASN A 40 25.01 -13.84 15.37
N ASP A 41 25.68 -13.14 14.45
CA ASP A 41 25.04 -12.07 13.71
C ASP A 41 24.01 -12.75 12.79
N ASP A 42 22.85 -13.04 13.35
CA ASP A 42 21.64 -13.24 12.58
C ASP A 42 21.29 -11.86 11.97
N ILE A 43 22.05 -11.48 10.92
CA ILE A 43 21.66 -10.41 10.03
C ILE A 43 20.38 -10.94 9.38
N THR A 44 19.23 -10.53 9.91
CA THR A 44 17.95 -10.72 9.26
C THR A 44 18.11 -10.11 7.86
N LYS A 45 18.25 -10.97 6.85
CA LYS A 45 18.42 -10.55 5.45
C LYS A 45 17.16 -9.77 5.11
N GLU A 46 17.32 -8.45 4.97
CA GLU A 46 16.21 -7.55 4.66
C GLU A 46 15.53 -8.06 3.39
N ASN A 47 14.21 -8.23 3.42
CA ASN A 47 13.48 -8.72 2.26
C ASN A 47 13.62 -7.71 1.11
N THR A 48 14.24 -8.12 0.03
CA THR A 48 14.50 -7.28 -1.15
C THR A 48 13.45 -7.46 -2.26
N ILE A 49 12.50 -8.38 -2.04
CA ILE A 49 11.41 -8.68 -2.97
C ILE A 49 10.09 -8.40 -2.27
N ILE A 50 9.28 -7.55 -2.87
CA ILE A 50 7.91 -7.24 -2.42
C ILE A 50 6.96 -7.44 -3.58
N SER A 51 5.80 -8.03 -3.33
CA SER A 51 4.73 -8.13 -4.31
C SER A 51 3.47 -7.41 -3.82
N PHE A 52 2.78 -6.75 -4.73
CA PHE A 52 1.47 -6.17 -4.48
C PHE A 52 0.57 -6.30 -5.70
N THR A 53 -0.74 -6.25 -5.47
CA THR A 53 -1.74 -6.29 -6.54
C THR A 53 -2.31 -4.89 -6.73
N ALA A 54 -2.38 -4.42 -7.98
CA ALA A 54 -3.07 -3.20 -8.36
C ALA A 54 -4.39 -3.55 -9.08
N ILE A 55 -5.45 -2.90 -8.64
CA ILE A 55 -6.78 -2.86 -9.25
C ILE A 55 -7.25 -1.41 -9.32
N GLY A 56 -8.27 -1.10 -10.11
CA GLY A 56 -8.87 0.23 -10.18
C GLY A 56 -9.94 0.29 -11.24
N ASP A 57 -10.63 1.43 -11.36
CA ASP A 57 -11.69 1.62 -12.35
C ASP A 57 -12.75 0.50 -12.29
N VAL A 58 -13.11 0.10 -11.07
CA VAL A 58 -14.00 -1.03 -10.73
C VAL A 58 -14.67 -0.84 -9.36
N PRO A 59 -15.95 -1.20 -9.21
CA PRO A 59 -16.89 -1.67 -10.23
C PRO A 59 -17.68 -0.52 -10.90
N TYR A 60 -17.98 -0.64 -12.20
CA TYR A 60 -18.82 0.31 -12.94
C TYR A 60 -20.24 -0.19 -13.20
N ASP A 61 -20.46 -1.49 -13.04
CA ASP A 61 -21.77 -2.15 -13.18
C ASP A 61 -21.82 -3.44 -12.32
N GLU A 62 -22.97 -4.13 -12.33
CA GLU A 62 -23.16 -5.38 -11.59
C GLU A 62 -22.18 -6.48 -12.01
N LYS A 63 -21.90 -6.60 -13.31
CA LYS A 63 -20.98 -7.62 -13.81
C LYS A 63 -19.56 -7.38 -13.28
N GLN A 64 -19.12 -6.12 -13.31
CA GLN A 64 -17.80 -5.75 -12.76
C GLN A 64 -17.74 -5.88 -11.24
N ARG A 65 -18.86 -5.65 -10.54
CA ARG A 65 -18.96 -5.92 -9.11
C ARG A 65 -18.75 -7.41 -8.80
N ASP A 66 -19.40 -8.28 -9.55
CA ASP A 66 -19.23 -9.72 -9.41
C ASP A 66 -17.79 -10.14 -9.79
N GLY A 67 -17.21 -9.53 -10.83
CA GLY A 67 -15.82 -9.70 -11.23
C GLY A 67 -14.84 -9.25 -10.14
N LEU A 68 -15.07 -8.14 -9.46
CA LEU A 68 -14.27 -7.69 -8.32
C LEU A 68 -14.31 -8.70 -7.16
N ILE A 69 -15.50 -9.24 -6.85
CA ILE A 69 -15.66 -10.28 -5.83
C ILE A 69 -14.88 -11.55 -6.21
N ASP A 70 -14.92 -11.96 -7.48
CA ASP A 70 -14.14 -13.10 -7.99
C ASP A 70 -12.63 -12.86 -7.90
N ILE A 71 -12.14 -11.67 -8.31
CA ILE A 71 -10.75 -11.25 -8.14
C ILE A 71 -10.32 -11.37 -6.69
N ILE A 72 -11.10 -10.84 -5.74
CA ILE A 72 -10.80 -10.88 -4.31
C ILE A 72 -10.72 -12.34 -3.83
N SER A 73 -11.71 -13.16 -4.21
CA SER A 73 -11.74 -14.57 -3.83
C SER A 73 -10.52 -15.34 -4.35
N LYS A 74 -10.18 -15.16 -5.62
CA LYS A 74 -9.01 -15.79 -6.24
C LYS A 74 -7.71 -15.30 -5.61
N HIS A 75 -7.57 -14.00 -5.42
CA HIS A 75 -6.40 -13.40 -4.77
C HIS A 75 -6.17 -13.99 -3.38
N ASN A 76 -7.22 -14.07 -2.55
CA ASN A 76 -7.12 -14.60 -1.19
C ASN A 76 -6.72 -16.09 -1.17
N TYR A 77 -7.17 -16.88 -2.16
CA TYR A 77 -7.01 -18.33 -2.17
C TYR A 77 -5.81 -18.82 -2.98
N MET A 78 -5.51 -18.22 -4.14
CA MET A 78 -4.54 -18.77 -5.09
C MET A 78 -3.13 -18.22 -4.93
N ASP A 79 -2.99 -16.89 -4.93
CA ASP A 79 -1.68 -16.23 -4.95
C ASP A 79 -1.74 -14.83 -4.31
N PRO A 80 -1.93 -14.74 -2.99
CA PRO A 80 -2.01 -13.46 -2.30
C PRO A 80 -0.70 -12.69 -2.42
N SER A 81 -0.78 -11.42 -2.78
CA SER A 81 0.31 -10.46 -2.64
C SER A 81 0.39 -9.92 -1.21
N GLU A 82 1.45 -9.19 -0.85
CA GLU A 82 1.62 -8.65 0.51
C GLU A 82 0.59 -7.56 0.85
N PHE A 83 0.11 -6.83 -0.17
CA PHE A 83 -0.96 -5.85 -0.06
C PHE A 83 -1.63 -5.60 -1.42
N VAL A 84 -2.78 -4.93 -1.39
CA VAL A 84 -3.51 -4.51 -2.59
C VAL A 84 -3.59 -2.99 -2.63
N VAL A 85 -3.56 -2.41 -3.83
CA VAL A 85 -3.86 -0.98 -4.05
C VAL A 85 -4.96 -0.84 -5.08
N HIS A 86 -6.04 -0.16 -4.71
CA HIS A 86 -7.05 0.31 -5.64
C HIS A 86 -6.68 1.73 -6.11
N VAL A 87 -6.44 1.91 -7.40
CA VAL A 87 -5.97 3.20 -7.94
C VAL A 87 -7.10 4.16 -8.33
N GLY A 88 -8.24 4.07 -7.64
CA GLY A 88 -9.36 5.01 -7.80
C GLY A 88 -10.43 4.51 -8.76
N ASP A 89 -11.49 5.29 -8.86
CA ASP A 89 -12.71 5.04 -9.66
C ASP A 89 -13.49 3.80 -9.21
N ILE A 90 -14.26 4.01 -8.13
CA ILE A 90 -15.13 2.99 -7.52
C ILE A 90 -16.55 2.96 -8.11
N LYS A 91 -16.83 3.78 -9.11
CA LYS A 91 -18.12 3.89 -9.82
C LYS A 91 -17.90 4.56 -11.17
N PRO A 92 -18.87 4.40 -12.15
CA PRO A 92 -18.79 5.15 -13.40
C PRO A 92 -19.04 6.65 -13.18
N GLY A 93 -18.39 7.52 -13.98
CA GLY A 93 -18.51 8.96 -13.89
C GLY A 93 -19.93 9.50 -14.08
N ALA A 94 -20.77 8.81 -14.88
CA ALA A 94 -22.16 9.19 -15.13
C ALA A 94 -23.12 8.91 -13.96
N LEU A 95 -22.71 8.11 -12.97
CA LEU A 95 -23.53 7.79 -11.81
C LEU A 95 -23.37 8.87 -10.74
N GLU A 96 -24.46 9.28 -10.09
CA GLU A 96 -24.41 10.21 -8.95
C GLU A 96 -23.55 9.65 -7.79
N CYS A 97 -23.00 10.56 -7.00
CA CYS A 97 -22.15 10.23 -5.86
C CYS A 97 -23.00 9.94 -4.61
N ASP A 98 -23.77 8.85 -4.64
CA ASP A 98 -24.58 8.41 -3.53
C ASP A 98 -23.74 7.68 -2.47
N GLU A 99 -24.01 7.96 -1.20
CA GLU A 99 -23.26 7.38 -0.07
C GLU A 99 -23.25 5.85 -0.08
N ASN A 100 -24.35 5.23 -0.51
CA ASN A 100 -24.47 3.77 -0.58
C ASN A 100 -23.41 3.11 -1.48
N VAL A 101 -22.99 3.77 -2.56
CA VAL A 101 -21.97 3.26 -3.47
C VAL A 101 -20.63 3.14 -2.73
N TYR A 102 -20.23 4.17 -1.99
CA TYR A 102 -18.99 4.17 -1.20
C TYR A 102 -19.04 3.10 -0.10
N GLN A 103 -20.19 2.97 0.58
CA GLN A 103 -20.40 1.96 1.60
C GLN A 103 -20.29 0.54 1.04
N GLU A 104 -20.96 0.27 -0.09
CA GLU A 104 -20.96 -1.04 -0.75
C GLU A 104 -19.54 -1.44 -1.19
N VAL A 105 -18.86 -0.58 -1.95
CA VAL A 105 -17.51 -0.89 -2.45
C VAL A 105 -16.52 -1.03 -1.29
N SER A 106 -16.61 -0.19 -0.26
CA SER A 106 -15.82 -0.34 0.96
C SER A 106 -16.02 -1.71 1.60
N SER A 107 -17.27 -2.19 1.65
CA SER A 107 -17.61 -3.49 2.22
C SER A 107 -17.02 -4.64 1.39
N ILE A 108 -17.07 -4.54 0.07
CA ILE A 108 -16.48 -5.53 -0.85
C ILE A 108 -14.95 -5.54 -0.67
N LEU A 109 -14.28 -4.39 -0.73
CA LEU A 109 -12.82 -4.31 -0.61
C LEU A 109 -12.30 -4.80 0.75
N LYS A 110 -13.10 -4.70 1.83
CA LYS A 110 -12.76 -5.25 3.15
C LYS A 110 -12.72 -6.77 3.20
N THR A 111 -13.17 -7.46 2.15
CA THR A 111 -13.08 -8.92 2.06
C THR A 111 -11.72 -9.43 1.53
N PHE A 112 -10.80 -8.54 1.13
CA PHE A 112 -9.39 -8.93 0.98
C PHE A 112 -8.82 -9.38 2.34
N GLU A 113 -8.02 -10.44 2.35
CA GLU A 113 -7.34 -10.95 3.55
C GLU A 113 -6.00 -10.24 3.82
N VAL A 114 -5.56 -9.39 2.90
CA VAL A 114 -4.32 -8.61 3.01
C VAL A 114 -4.62 -7.10 3.12
N PRO A 115 -3.69 -6.29 3.67
CA PRO A 115 -3.85 -4.86 3.74
C PRO A 115 -4.17 -4.25 2.37
N THR A 116 -5.26 -3.48 2.31
CA THR A 116 -5.71 -2.83 1.08
C THR A 116 -5.65 -1.33 1.24
N PHE A 117 -5.00 -0.68 0.29
CA PHE A 117 -4.91 0.77 0.16
C PHE A 117 -5.80 1.24 -0.99
N ILE A 118 -6.24 2.48 -0.94
CA ILE A 118 -7.01 3.09 -2.03
C ILE A 118 -6.61 4.55 -2.18
N VAL A 119 -6.46 5.01 -3.42
CA VAL A 119 -6.37 6.43 -3.76
C VAL A 119 -7.67 6.89 -4.39
N LEU A 120 -7.94 8.21 -4.38
CA LEU A 120 -9.11 8.81 -5.01
C LEU A 120 -9.05 8.69 -6.53
N GLY A 121 -10.17 8.31 -7.14
CA GLY A 121 -10.47 8.53 -8.55
C GLY A 121 -11.27 9.82 -8.75
N ASP A 122 -11.46 10.23 -10.00
CA ASP A 122 -12.24 11.42 -10.32
C ASP A 122 -13.75 11.15 -10.30
N ASN A 123 -14.18 9.95 -10.62
CA ASN A 123 -15.60 9.58 -10.65
C ASN A 123 -16.28 9.67 -9.27
N GLU A 124 -15.59 9.33 -8.19
CA GLU A 124 -16.12 9.42 -6.82
C GLU A 124 -15.78 10.74 -6.11
N TYR A 125 -15.09 11.65 -6.76
CA TYR A 125 -14.72 12.95 -6.18
C TYR A 125 -14.98 14.10 -7.14
N ASN A 126 -14.12 14.26 -8.13
CA ASN A 126 -14.06 15.46 -8.97
C ASN A 126 -15.24 15.55 -9.95
N ASP A 127 -15.79 14.42 -10.38
CA ASP A 127 -16.92 14.33 -11.29
C ASP A 127 -18.28 14.27 -10.58
N CYS A 128 -18.31 14.27 -9.26
CA CYS A 128 -19.54 14.43 -8.50
C CYS A 128 -20.19 15.78 -8.80
N THR A 129 -21.51 15.84 -8.81
CA THR A 129 -22.28 17.09 -8.87
C THR A 129 -21.86 18.03 -7.74
N ASP A 130 -21.60 17.48 -6.55
CA ASP A 130 -20.95 18.16 -5.40
C ASP A 130 -19.66 17.43 -5.04
N PRO A 131 -18.47 17.89 -5.52
CA PRO A 131 -17.19 17.27 -5.20
C PRO A 131 -16.85 17.24 -3.70
N GLN A 132 -17.33 18.22 -2.92
CA GLN A 132 -17.07 18.25 -1.48
C GLN A 132 -17.87 17.15 -0.76
N GLN A 133 -19.10 16.88 -1.22
CA GLN A 133 -19.89 15.78 -0.69
C GLN A 133 -19.28 14.42 -1.09
N GLY A 134 -18.81 14.26 -2.34
CA GLY A 134 -18.07 13.07 -2.76
C GLY A 134 -16.84 12.82 -1.89
N LEU A 135 -16.01 13.83 -1.69
CA LEU A 135 -14.84 13.73 -0.81
C LEU A 135 -15.20 13.38 0.64
N LYS A 136 -16.33 13.92 1.14
CA LYS A 136 -16.81 13.59 2.49
C LYS A 136 -17.20 12.11 2.61
N TYR A 137 -17.89 11.56 1.61
CA TYR A 137 -18.21 10.13 1.57
C TYR A 137 -16.96 9.27 1.43
N TRP A 138 -16.04 9.65 0.53
CA TRP A 138 -14.76 8.96 0.40
C TRP A 138 -14.00 8.94 1.73
N ASN A 139 -13.87 10.08 2.39
CA ASN A 139 -13.21 10.15 3.71
C ASN A 139 -13.89 9.28 4.77
N LYS A 140 -15.22 9.15 4.73
CA LYS A 140 -15.96 8.31 5.68
C LYS A 140 -15.66 6.82 5.51
N TYR A 141 -15.49 6.35 4.28
CA TYR A 141 -15.41 4.93 3.99
C TYR A 141 -14.00 4.44 3.64
N PHE A 142 -13.12 5.32 3.15
CA PHE A 142 -11.82 4.92 2.60
C PHE A 142 -10.62 5.65 3.21
N LEU A 143 -10.82 6.73 3.97
CA LEU A 143 -9.69 7.39 4.62
C LEU A 143 -8.98 6.43 5.56
N HIS A 144 -7.67 6.26 5.40
CA HIS A 144 -6.85 5.32 6.15
C HIS A 144 -7.36 3.86 6.04
N PHE A 145 -7.78 3.47 4.87
CA PHE A 145 -8.44 2.18 4.62
C PHE A 145 -7.61 0.97 5.04
N ASN A 146 -6.28 1.07 4.93
CA ASN A 146 -5.32 0.06 5.38
C ASN A 146 -5.42 -0.28 6.88
N GLU A 147 -5.99 0.57 7.71
CA GLU A 147 -6.16 0.33 9.16
C GLU A 147 -7.21 -0.74 9.49
N ASN A 148 -7.96 -1.24 8.48
CA ASN A 148 -8.84 -2.40 8.65
C ASN A 148 -8.05 -3.73 8.79
N TRP A 149 -6.75 -3.75 8.50
CA TRP A 149 -5.87 -4.93 8.61
C TRP A 149 -4.68 -4.63 9.50
N ARG A 150 -4.06 -5.71 10.01
CA ARG A 150 -2.74 -5.57 10.62
C ARG A 150 -1.71 -5.35 9.51
N PHE A 151 -1.00 -4.24 9.58
CA PHE A 151 0.08 -3.89 8.66
C PHE A 151 1.30 -3.47 9.46
N GLU A 152 2.42 -4.20 9.32
CA GLU A 152 3.62 -3.96 10.15
C GLU A 152 4.36 -2.66 9.81
N PRO A 153 4.50 -2.24 8.53
CA PRO A 153 5.14 -0.97 8.21
C PRO A 153 4.35 0.22 8.76
N THR A 154 5.08 1.23 9.27
CA THR A 154 4.44 2.47 9.73
C THR A 154 3.99 3.30 8.53
N VAL A 155 2.68 3.52 8.39
CA VAL A 155 2.10 4.40 7.38
C VAL A 155 2.11 5.84 7.90
N THR A 156 2.61 6.73 7.06
CA THR A 156 2.64 8.18 7.32
C THR A 156 1.67 8.88 6.38
N TYR A 157 0.84 9.76 6.92
CA TYR A 157 -0.12 10.56 6.16
C TYR A 157 0.38 11.99 6.00
N GLN A 158 0.10 12.62 4.84
CA GLN A 158 0.51 13.99 4.59
C GLN A 158 -0.27 14.98 5.48
N SER A 159 0.44 15.85 6.20
CA SER A 159 -0.20 16.92 6.95
C SER A 159 -0.97 17.86 6.02
N GLY A 160 -2.25 18.09 6.30
CA GLY A 160 -3.14 18.94 5.50
C GLY A 160 -3.74 18.27 4.25
N ARG A 161 -3.36 17.02 3.94
CA ARG A 161 -3.96 16.19 2.87
C ARG A 161 -3.93 14.73 3.31
N LYS A 162 -4.88 14.38 4.17
CA LYS A 162 -4.89 13.11 4.91
C LYS A 162 -5.12 11.88 4.03
N GLU A 163 -5.67 12.07 2.85
CA GLU A 163 -5.87 11.05 1.84
C GLU A 163 -4.56 10.55 1.21
N ASN A 164 -3.48 11.34 1.33
CA ASN A 164 -2.16 10.94 0.86
C ASN A 164 -1.42 10.15 1.95
N PHE A 165 -0.79 9.05 1.55
CA PHE A 165 -0.09 8.14 2.45
C PHE A 165 1.26 7.69 1.90
N SER A 166 2.18 7.29 2.79
CA SER A 166 3.45 6.67 2.41
C SER A 166 3.94 5.70 3.47
N TRP A 167 4.69 4.68 3.04
CA TRP A 167 5.42 3.77 3.92
C TRP A 167 6.66 3.24 3.22
N GLU A 168 7.55 2.60 3.99
CA GLU A 168 8.73 1.91 3.50
C GLU A 168 8.60 0.41 3.80
N SER A 169 8.91 -0.44 2.84
CA SER A 169 9.04 -1.89 3.01
C SER A 169 10.05 -2.42 2.00
N GLY A 170 10.91 -3.37 2.37
CA GLY A 170 11.88 -4.04 1.50
C GLY A 170 12.75 -3.08 0.67
N LYS A 171 13.20 -1.97 1.24
CA LYS A 171 13.93 -0.89 0.56
C LYS A 171 13.14 -0.18 -0.56
N VAL A 172 11.84 -0.27 -0.54
CA VAL A 172 10.94 0.45 -1.45
C VAL A 172 10.16 1.50 -0.69
N LEU A 173 10.11 2.72 -1.22
CA LEU A 173 9.22 3.77 -0.77
C LEU A 173 7.92 3.71 -1.57
N PHE A 174 6.80 3.48 -0.89
CA PHE A 174 5.46 3.51 -1.47
C PHE A 174 4.76 4.83 -1.12
N VAL A 175 4.08 5.45 -2.10
CA VAL A 175 3.43 6.75 -1.94
C VAL A 175 2.08 6.75 -2.65
N GLY A 176 0.97 6.96 -1.94
CA GLY A 176 -0.35 7.17 -2.52
C GLY A 176 -0.74 8.65 -2.50
N LEU A 177 -1.31 9.13 -3.61
CA LEU A 177 -1.64 10.53 -3.82
C LEU A 177 -3.08 10.75 -4.27
N ASN A 178 -3.73 11.76 -3.74
CA ASN A 178 -4.94 12.34 -4.34
C ASN A 178 -4.55 13.06 -5.64
N LEU A 179 -4.49 12.29 -6.72
CA LEU A 179 -4.12 12.75 -8.06
C LEU A 179 -5.20 12.30 -9.04
N VAL A 180 -6.28 13.07 -9.12
CA VAL A 180 -7.47 12.78 -9.94
C VAL A 180 -7.47 13.55 -11.25
N GLY A 181 -8.22 13.03 -12.21
CA GLY A 181 -8.38 13.56 -13.56
C GLY A 181 -9.57 14.51 -13.76
N SER A 182 -10.13 14.43 -14.97
CA SER A 182 -11.37 15.07 -15.41
C SER A 182 -11.38 16.61 -15.35
N LYS A 183 -12.43 17.22 -14.83
CA LYS A 183 -12.67 18.68 -14.86
C LYS A 183 -11.90 19.42 -13.76
N VAL A 184 -11.50 20.66 -14.07
CA VAL A 184 -10.98 21.59 -13.09
C VAL A 184 -12.14 22.46 -12.61
N HIS A 185 -12.79 22.10 -11.50
CA HIS A 185 -13.90 22.85 -10.91
C HIS A 185 -13.42 24.10 -10.19
N ASP A 186 -12.38 23.95 -9.37
CA ASP A 186 -11.71 25.02 -8.64
C ASP A 186 -10.22 25.01 -9.00
N SER A 187 -9.81 26.02 -9.76
CA SER A 187 -8.42 26.13 -10.23
C SER A 187 -7.42 26.36 -9.08
N LEU A 188 -7.85 26.96 -7.98
CA LEU A 188 -7.00 27.19 -6.81
C LEU A 188 -6.81 25.88 -6.03
N GLU A 189 -7.88 25.12 -5.76
CA GLU A 189 -7.79 23.79 -5.16
C GLU A 189 -6.91 22.87 -6.01
N TRP A 190 -7.19 22.81 -7.31
CA TRP A 190 -6.44 22.01 -8.26
C TRP A 190 -4.94 22.29 -8.20
N LYS A 191 -4.56 23.55 -8.32
CA LYS A 191 -3.16 23.97 -8.24
C LYS A 191 -2.54 23.66 -6.88
N ASN A 192 -3.28 23.92 -5.78
CA ASN A 192 -2.80 23.65 -4.43
C ASN A 192 -2.59 22.14 -4.21
N ARG A 193 -3.52 21.31 -4.64
CA ARG A 193 -3.41 19.84 -4.55
C ARG A 193 -2.21 19.33 -5.30
N LEU A 194 -2.04 19.69 -6.57
CA LEU A 194 -0.90 19.30 -7.39
C LEU A 194 0.44 19.78 -6.79
N THR A 195 0.48 21.00 -6.27
CA THR A 195 1.68 21.54 -5.62
C THR A 195 2.01 20.78 -4.33
N GLN A 196 1.02 20.52 -3.47
CA GLN A 196 1.21 19.78 -2.22
C GLN A 196 1.67 18.34 -2.47
N ASN A 197 1.08 17.65 -3.45
CA ASN A 197 1.50 16.32 -3.86
C ASN A 197 2.96 16.29 -4.30
N GLY A 198 3.35 17.19 -5.21
CA GLY A 198 4.72 17.24 -5.71
C GLY A 198 5.75 17.63 -4.65
N LEU A 199 5.43 18.59 -3.78
CA LEU A 199 6.31 18.99 -2.68
C LEU A 199 6.45 17.86 -1.64
N TRP A 200 5.40 17.08 -1.42
CA TRP A 200 5.46 15.96 -0.49
C TRP A 200 6.39 14.86 -1.02
N ILE A 201 6.30 14.50 -2.31
CA ILE A 201 7.27 13.56 -2.91
C ILE A 201 8.70 14.09 -2.78
N LYS A 202 8.95 15.38 -3.06
CA LYS A 202 10.28 15.97 -2.87
C LYS A 202 10.79 15.83 -1.44
N LYS A 203 9.92 16.07 -0.45
CA LYS A 203 10.24 15.89 0.96
C LYS A 203 10.58 14.43 1.26
N LEU A 204 9.73 13.48 0.86
CA LEU A 204 9.96 12.05 1.08
C LEU A 204 11.27 11.58 0.45
N VAL A 205 11.56 12.01 -0.79
CA VAL A 205 12.84 11.70 -1.45
C VAL A 205 14.02 12.27 -0.66
N ALA A 206 13.94 13.51 -0.19
CA ALA A 206 15.03 14.11 0.60
C ALA A 206 15.30 13.34 1.90
N GLU A 207 14.25 12.84 2.56
CA GLU A 207 14.34 12.13 3.84
C GLU A 207 14.73 10.64 3.68
N LYS A 208 14.36 10.00 2.56
CA LYS A 208 14.37 8.53 2.42
C LYS A 208 15.36 8.00 1.39
N LYS A 209 15.83 8.81 0.42
CA LYS A 209 16.64 8.32 -0.72
C LYS A 209 17.90 7.53 -0.34
N SER A 210 18.46 7.77 0.85
CA SER A 210 19.64 7.02 1.32
C SER A 210 19.29 5.61 1.83
N LYS A 211 18.02 5.36 2.18
CA LYS A 211 17.54 4.13 2.80
C LYS A 211 16.83 3.20 1.83
N VAL A 212 16.23 3.75 0.76
CA VAL A 212 15.42 2.99 -0.19
C VAL A 212 16.13 2.89 -1.55
N SER A 213 15.84 1.84 -2.31
CA SER A 213 16.43 1.51 -3.60
C SER A 213 15.46 1.72 -4.77
N ALA A 214 14.15 1.78 -4.50
CA ALA A 214 13.11 2.06 -5.49
C ALA A 214 11.99 2.90 -4.86
N MET A 215 11.17 3.52 -5.70
CA MET A 215 9.96 4.22 -5.29
C MET A 215 8.79 3.79 -6.17
N VAL A 216 7.62 3.54 -5.54
CA VAL A 216 6.36 3.28 -6.24
C VAL A 216 5.38 4.38 -5.83
N VAL A 217 4.78 5.05 -6.81
CA VAL A 217 3.81 6.13 -6.59
C VAL A 217 2.47 5.70 -7.18
N PHE A 218 1.41 5.80 -6.41
CA PHE A 218 0.03 5.51 -6.79
C PHE A 218 -0.75 6.81 -6.95
N GLY A 219 -1.48 6.94 -8.02
CA GLY A 219 -2.44 8.00 -8.28
C GLY A 219 -3.45 7.51 -9.31
N HIS A 220 -4.51 8.25 -9.56
CA HIS A 220 -5.53 7.83 -10.53
C HIS A 220 -5.28 8.38 -11.94
N ALA A 221 -5.06 9.68 -12.04
CA ALA A 221 -5.10 10.42 -13.29
C ALA A 221 -4.09 9.97 -14.36
N ASN A 222 -4.58 9.84 -15.59
CA ASN A 222 -3.72 9.79 -16.76
C ASN A 222 -3.18 11.19 -17.11
N MET A 223 -1.99 11.49 -16.59
CA MET A 223 -1.38 12.83 -16.68
C MET A 223 -0.75 13.14 -18.04
N VAL A 224 -0.61 12.15 -18.91
CA VAL A 224 0.09 12.30 -20.20
C VAL A 224 -0.91 12.52 -21.32
N GLU A 225 -1.90 11.64 -21.46
CA GLU A 225 -2.93 11.73 -22.49
C GLU A 225 -4.16 12.55 -22.03
N GLY A 226 -4.41 12.63 -20.71
CA GLY A 226 -5.56 13.31 -20.11
C GLY A 226 -5.45 14.84 -20.01
N GLY A 227 -4.60 15.48 -20.82
CA GLY A 227 -4.36 16.93 -20.82
C GLY A 227 -3.16 17.32 -19.96
N PRO A 228 -1.93 17.13 -20.47
CA PRO A 228 -0.69 17.27 -19.68
C PRO A 228 -0.50 18.66 -19.06
N ASP A 229 -0.99 19.72 -19.69
CA ASP A 229 -0.82 21.08 -19.20
C ASP A 229 -1.50 21.32 -17.85
N LYS A 230 -2.67 20.70 -17.61
CA LYS A 230 -3.37 20.85 -16.33
C LYS A 230 -2.65 20.17 -15.16
N PHE A 231 -1.78 19.18 -15.44
CA PHE A 231 -0.97 18.48 -14.47
C PHE A 231 0.46 19.02 -14.32
N LYS A 232 0.85 20.02 -15.13
CA LYS A 232 2.23 20.51 -15.21
C LYS A 232 2.84 20.85 -13.86
N THR A 233 2.05 21.46 -12.95
CA THR A 233 2.52 21.78 -11.60
C THR A 233 3.00 20.56 -10.83
N PHE A 234 2.29 19.43 -10.93
CA PHE A 234 2.70 18.19 -10.28
C PHE A 234 3.84 17.52 -11.04
N THR A 235 3.71 17.35 -12.36
CA THR A 235 4.66 16.59 -13.16
C THR A 235 6.05 17.22 -13.15
N ASP A 236 6.17 18.55 -13.15
CA ASP A 236 7.48 19.23 -13.02
C ASP A 236 8.15 18.93 -11.66
N LEU A 237 7.38 18.97 -10.55
CA LEU A 237 7.88 18.67 -9.21
C LEU A 237 8.24 17.19 -9.06
N PHE A 238 7.39 16.30 -9.55
CA PHE A 238 7.58 14.85 -9.51
C PHE A 238 8.82 14.43 -10.30
N ARG A 239 8.96 14.90 -11.52
CA ARG A 239 10.12 14.63 -12.38
C ARG A 239 11.43 15.15 -11.76
N SER A 240 11.39 16.36 -11.19
CA SER A 240 12.54 16.92 -10.45
C SER A 240 12.89 16.07 -9.20
N ALA A 241 11.89 15.52 -8.51
CA ALA A 241 12.13 14.63 -7.38
C ALA A 241 12.72 13.29 -7.83
N ALA A 242 12.20 12.71 -8.91
CA ALA A 242 12.68 11.45 -9.48
C ALA A 242 14.13 11.58 -10.00
N ASP A 243 14.49 12.70 -10.64
CA ASP A 243 15.85 13.02 -11.05
C ASP A 243 16.80 13.10 -9.83
N THR A 244 16.36 13.80 -8.77
CA THR A 244 17.12 13.88 -7.50
C THR A 244 17.25 12.52 -6.83
N PHE A 245 16.21 11.67 -6.91
CA PHE A 245 16.21 10.31 -6.35
C PHE A 245 17.23 9.43 -7.08
N ASN A 246 17.32 9.56 -8.39
CA ASN A 246 18.27 8.87 -9.29
C ASN A 246 18.29 7.34 -9.11
N LYS A 247 17.14 6.75 -8.80
CA LYS A 247 16.88 5.32 -8.65
C LYS A 247 15.55 5.00 -9.32
N PRO A 248 15.21 3.73 -9.59
CA PRO A 248 13.98 3.36 -10.27
C PRO A 248 12.71 3.89 -9.57
N VAL A 249 11.82 4.46 -10.36
CA VAL A 249 10.50 4.97 -9.95
C VAL A 249 9.44 4.32 -10.81
N LEU A 250 8.40 3.77 -10.19
CA LEU A 250 7.20 3.28 -10.86
C LEU A 250 6.03 4.21 -10.51
N MET A 251 5.37 4.78 -11.51
CA MET A 251 4.09 5.47 -11.37
C MET A 251 2.98 4.54 -11.82
N VAL A 252 2.09 4.13 -10.90
CA VAL A 252 0.93 3.27 -11.17
C VAL A 252 -0.32 4.13 -11.18
N GLN A 253 -1.11 4.03 -12.24
CA GLN A 253 -2.34 4.81 -12.44
C GLN A 253 -3.45 4.00 -13.10
N GLY A 254 -4.71 4.51 -13.02
CA GLY A 254 -5.90 4.05 -13.72
C GLY A 254 -6.35 5.01 -14.82
N ASP A 255 -7.64 5.40 -14.83
CA ASP A 255 -8.32 6.44 -15.62
C ASP A 255 -8.48 6.11 -17.13
N GLY A 256 -7.47 5.52 -17.76
CA GLY A 256 -7.45 5.31 -19.20
C GLY A 256 -8.15 4.03 -19.68
N HIS A 257 -8.40 3.05 -18.82
CA HIS A 257 -9.05 1.76 -19.14
C HIS A 257 -8.34 0.91 -20.21
N PHE A 258 -7.02 1.08 -20.37
CA PHE A 258 -6.18 0.25 -21.24
C PHE A 258 -4.75 0.22 -20.73
N TRP A 259 -4.06 -0.85 -21.04
CA TRP A 259 -2.70 -1.07 -20.56
C TRP A 259 -1.68 -0.16 -21.22
N ILE A 260 -0.89 0.57 -20.40
CA ILE A 260 0.31 1.26 -20.85
C ILE A 260 1.46 0.88 -19.93
N LYS A 261 2.61 0.57 -20.51
CA LYS A 261 3.89 0.49 -19.80
C LYS A 261 4.95 1.18 -20.64
N ASP A 262 5.34 2.36 -20.24
CA ASP A 262 6.31 3.20 -20.99
C ASP A 262 7.14 4.12 -20.07
N LYS A 263 7.92 4.98 -20.70
CA LYS A 263 8.70 6.05 -20.09
C LYS A 263 8.36 7.37 -20.77
N PRO A 264 7.26 8.05 -20.38
CA PRO A 264 6.70 9.18 -21.15
C PRO A 264 7.52 10.46 -21.01
N TRP A 265 8.48 10.53 -20.09
CA TRP A 265 9.30 11.71 -19.82
C TRP A 265 10.77 11.45 -20.14
N LYS A 266 11.57 12.54 -20.17
CA LYS A 266 13.02 12.47 -20.39
C LYS A 266 13.78 11.74 -19.27
N GLU A 267 13.23 11.72 -18.06
CA GLU A 267 13.78 11.04 -16.87
C GLU A 267 13.63 9.53 -17.04
N GLN A 268 14.71 8.87 -17.47
CA GLN A 268 14.69 7.46 -17.84
C GLN A 268 14.51 6.49 -16.65
N ASN A 269 14.61 6.99 -15.42
CA ASN A 269 14.35 6.22 -14.21
C ASN A 269 12.85 6.15 -13.85
N ILE A 270 11.95 6.88 -14.52
CA ILE A 270 10.51 6.81 -14.32
C ILE A 270 9.88 5.84 -15.32
N THR A 271 9.27 4.77 -14.80
CA THR A 271 8.38 3.91 -15.57
C THR A 271 6.93 4.26 -15.20
N ARG A 272 6.08 4.52 -16.21
CA ARG A 272 4.64 4.64 -16.03
C ARG A 272 4.00 3.29 -16.29
N LEU A 273 3.06 2.92 -15.41
CA LEU A 273 2.14 1.82 -15.57
C LEU A 273 0.71 2.34 -15.46
N GLN A 274 -0.07 2.26 -16.53
CA GLN A 274 -1.51 2.40 -16.50
C GLN A 274 -2.12 1.00 -16.57
N ILE A 275 -2.97 0.67 -15.62
CA ILE A 275 -3.68 -0.62 -15.61
C ILE A 275 -4.94 -0.55 -16.46
N ASP A 276 -5.42 -1.72 -16.91
CA ASP A 276 -6.66 -1.79 -17.73
C ASP A 276 -7.90 -1.41 -16.95
N GLY A 277 -7.87 -1.60 -15.61
CA GLY A 277 -9.06 -1.41 -14.78
C GLY A 277 -10.13 -2.48 -14.96
N ARG A 278 -11.36 -2.20 -14.53
CA ARG A 278 -12.52 -3.10 -14.61
C ARG A 278 -12.30 -4.38 -13.80
N ASP A 279 -12.73 -5.52 -14.35
CA ASP A 279 -12.57 -6.85 -13.75
C ASP A 279 -11.21 -7.48 -14.05
N THR A 280 -10.14 -6.67 -14.00
CA THR A 280 -8.76 -7.12 -14.16
C THR A 280 -7.90 -6.73 -12.97
N ALA A 281 -6.85 -7.51 -12.72
CA ALA A 281 -5.87 -7.24 -11.69
C ALA A 281 -4.46 -7.46 -12.26
N VAL A 282 -3.47 -6.75 -11.70
CA VAL A 282 -2.07 -6.98 -12.04
C VAL A 282 -1.25 -7.17 -10.77
N LYS A 283 -0.51 -8.26 -10.69
CA LYS A 283 0.50 -8.48 -9.64
C LYS A 283 1.79 -7.82 -10.06
N ILE A 284 2.30 -6.94 -9.21
CA ILE A 284 3.53 -6.19 -9.43
C ILE A 284 4.54 -6.68 -8.39
N THR A 285 5.70 -7.14 -8.87
CA THR A 285 6.81 -7.52 -8.00
C THR A 285 7.92 -6.50 -8.14
N VAL A 286 8.42 -6.01 -7.01
CA VAL A 286 9.58 -5.14 -6.90
C VAL A 286 10.73 -5.92 -6.31
N ASN A 287 11.76 -6.19 -7.11
CA ASN A 287 12.99 -6.83 -6.65
C ASN A 287 14.14 -5.83 -6.66
N THR A 288 14.50 -5.29 -5.50
CA THR A 288 15.49 -4.21 -5.38
C THR A 288 16.94 -4.66 -5.59
N ASP A 289 17.19 -5.95 -5.80
CA ASP A 289 18.51 -6.50 -6.19
C ASP A 289 18.77 -6.41 -7.70
N LEU A 290 17.75 -6.03 -8.50
CA LEU A 290 17.83 -5.95 -9.95
C LEU A 290 17.94 -4.50 -10.44
N ASP A 291 18.69 -4.28 -11.54
CA ASP A 291 18.76 -2.98 -12.22
C ASP A 291 17.40 -2.52 -12.76
N TYR A 292 16.53 -3.47 -13.14
CA TYR A 292 15.14 -3.27 -13.54
C TYR A 292 14.22 -3.97 -12.53
N PRO A 293 13.88 -3.30 -11.43
CA PRO A 293 13.27 -3.96 -10.28
C PRO A 293 11.79 -4.36 -10.47
N PHE A 294 11.10 -3.81 -11.48
CA PHE A 294 9.65 -3.97 -11.62
C PHE A 294 9.30 -5.06 -12.64
N SER A 295 8.54 -6.06 -12.20
CA SER A 295 7.90 -7.05 -13.06
C SER A 295 6.38 -7.05 -12.86
N PHE A 296 5.64 -7.48 -13.89
CA PHE A 296 4.19 -7.34 -13.98
C PHE A 296 3.58 -8.64 -14.47
N ASP A 297 2.66 -9.22 -13.70
CA ASP A 297 1.90 -10.40 -14.08
C ASP A 297 0.41 -10.04 -14.13
N ARG A 298 -0.19 -10.13 -15.32
CA ARG A 298 -1.60 -9.84 -15.60
C ARG A 298 -2.46 -11.11 -15.60
N HIS A 299 -1.85 -12.27 -15.41
CA HIS A 299 -2.46 -13.60 -15.51
C HIS A 299 -2.33 -14.43 -14.23
N PHE A 300 -1.86 -13.82 -13.14
CA PHE A 300 -1.60 -14.52 -11.87
C PHE A 300 -2.85 -15.10 -11.20
N LEU A 301 -4.05 -14.71 -11.65
CA LEU A 301 -5.35 -15.22 -11.18
C LEU A 301 -6.07 -16.09 -12.22
N ASP A 302 -5.42 -16.41 -13.35
CA ASP A 302 -6.02 -17.24 -14.41
C ASP A 302 -6.09 -18.73 -14.03
#